data_7d0c4151b69322b0e7603de51ba54dbd
#
_entry.id   7d0c4151b69322b0e7603de51ba54dbd
#
_cell.length_a   1.000
_cell.length_b   1.000
_cell.length_c   1.000
_cell.angle_alpha   90.00
_cell.angle_beta   90.00
_cell.angle_gamma   90.00
#
_symmetry.space_group_name_H-M   'P 1'
#
loop_
_entity.id
_entity.type
_entity.pdbx_description
1 polymer ?
#
loop_
_entity_poly.entity_id
_entity_poly.type
_entity_poly.pdbx_seq_one_letter_code
_entity_poly.pdbx_strand_id
1 'polypeptide(L)'
;MQLNRVGPWLLLGIIIGSVFGLKFWQQQTISNIPPPTQVNGPAVILFRGDNSPSCQTIHRLVDEAAARRGKQIQFAQLDWSDDNPLIKKYQIHFLPTVVFLDKQSKEVGRIVGESPAVQQKLAQALAHIDELILQ
;
A
#
# COMPACT_ATOMS: atom_id res chain seq x y z
N MET A 1 -36.08 -33.62 29.72
CA MET A 1 -35.16 -32.72 30.43
C MET A 1 -33.67 -32.92 30.05
N GLN A 2 -33.37 -33.27 28.82
CA GLN A 2 -31.98 -33.41 28.36
C GLN A 2 -31.52 -32.31 27.38
N LEU A 3 -32.34 -31.30 27.13
CA LEU A 3 -32.07 -30.20 26.23
C LEU A 3 -31.08 -29.14 26.79
N ASN A 4 -30.80 -29.17 28.10
CA ASN A 4 -29.95 -28.15 28.74
C ASN A 4 -28.45 -28.44 28.73
N ARG A 5 -28.02 -29.61 28.25
CA ARG A 5 -26.56 -29.94 28.20
C ARG A 5 -25.88 -29.61 26.90
N VAL A 6 -26.61 -29.31 25.85
CA VAL A 6 -26.04 -29.06 24.50
C VAL A 6 -26.00 -27.57 24.15
N GLY A 7 -26.78 -26.74 24.87
CA GLY A 7 -26.92 -25.31 24.59
C GLY A 7 -25.62 -24.46 24.62
N PRO A 8 -24.79 -24.59 25.68
CA PRO A 8 -23.60 -23.73 25.76
C PRO A 8 -22.53 -24.06 24.75
N TRP A 9 -22.42 -25.30 24.32
CA TRP A 9 -21.44 -25.75 23.32
C TRP A 9 -21.83 -25.35 21.91
N LEU A 10 -23.13 -25.34 21.59
CA LEU A 10 -23.65 -24.87 20.30
C LEU A 10 -23.49 -23.38 20.16
N LEU A 11 -23.70 -22.58 21.20
CA LEU A 11 -23.48 -21.13 21.20
C LEU A 11 -22.01 -20.78 21.05
N LEU A 12 -21.13 -21.53 21.67
CA LEU A 12 -19.68 -21.32 21.52
C LEU A 12 -19.22 -21.61 20.09
N GLY A 13 -19.72 -22.64 19.44
CA GLY A 13 -19.45 -22.98 18.06
C GLY A 13 -19.90 -21.89 17.07
N ILE A 14 -21.07 -21.29 17.31
CA ILE A 14 -21.60 -20.21 16.45
C ILE A 14 -20.75 -18.94 16.58
N ILE A 15 -20.30 -18.57 17.77
CA ILE A 15 -19.47 -17.39 17.99
C ILE A 15 -18.11 -17.53 17.33
N ILE A 16 -17.46 -18.69 17.46
CA ILE A 16 -16.17 -18.96 16.85
C ILE A 16 -16.29 -18.98 15.32
N GLY A 17 -17.32 -19.59 14.77
CA GLY A 17 -17.59 -19.63 13.33
C GLY A 17 -17.83 -18.24 12.73
N SER A 18 -18.52 -17.36 13.46
CA SER A 18 -18.81 -15.99 13.01
C SER A 18 -17.54 -15.13 12.91
N VAL A 19 -16.64 -15.24 13.88
CA VAL A 19 -15.37 -14.47 13.87
C VAL A 19 -14.44 -14.95 12.76
N PHE A 20 -14.36 -16.24 12.51
CA PHE A 20 -13.57 -16.80 11.42
C PHE A 20 -14.14 -16.43 10.04
N GLY A 21 -15.45 -16.47 9.88
CA GLY A 21 -16.14 -16.11 8.64
C GLY A 21 -15.93 -14.64 8.27
N LEU A 22 -16.01 -13.72 9.24
CA LEU A 22 -15.77 -12.28 9.00
C LEU A 22 -14.32 -11.97 8.61
N LYS A 23 -13.35 -12.62 9.22
CA LYS A 23 -11.94 -12.44 8.85
C LYS A 23 -11.65 -12.98 7.45
N PHE A 24 -12.23 -14.09 7.09
CA PHE A 24 -12.07 -14.69 5.75
C PHE A 24 -12.70 -13.82 4.66
N TRP A 25 -13.86 -13.23 4.95
CA TRP A 25 -14.54 -12.30 4.03
C TRP A 25 -13.75 -11.01 3.83
N GLN A 26 -13.15 -10.46 4.87
CA GLN A 26 -12.31 -9.27 4.76
C GLN A 26 -11.05 -9.50 3.92
N GLN A 27 -10.46 -10.68 3.97
CA GLN A 27 -9.31 -11.01 3.14
C GLN A 27 -9.66 -11.15 1.65
N GLN A 28 -10.84 -11.63 1.32
CA GLN A 28 -11.28 -11.77 -0.08
C GLN A 28 -11.64 -10.43 -0.73
N THR A 29 -12.10 -9.46 0.04
CA THR A 29 -12.46 -8.13 -0.48
C THR A 29 -11.22 -7.30 -0.85
N ILE A 30 -10.09 -7.54 -0.24
CA ILE A 30 -8.83 -6.82 -0.50
C ILE A 30 -8.16 -7.32 -1.80
N SER A 31 -8.38 -8.59 -2.17
CA SER A 31 -7.72 -9.21 -3.32
C SER A 31 -8.29 -8.80 -4.68
N ASN A 32 -9.46 -8.16 -4.72
CA ASN A 32 -10.18 -7.83 -5.96
C ASN A 32 -10.27 -6.32 -6.25
N ILE A 33 -9.53 -5.48 -5.53
CA ILE A 33 -9.45 -4.06 -5.87
C ILE A 33 -8.52 -3.95 -7.09
N PRO A 34 -9.02 -3.52 -8.25
CA PRO A 34 -8.17 -3.31 -9.41
C PRO A 34 -7.10 -2.27 -9.09
N PRO A 35 -5.90 -2.41 -9.65
CA PRO A 35 -4.85 -1.42 -9.44
C PRO A 35 -5.35 -0.04 -9.88
N PRO A 36 -5.00 1.03 -9.15
CA PRO A 36 -5.44 2.36 -9.51
C PRO A 36 -4.91 2.74 -10.90
N THR A 37 -5.77 3.30 -11.71
CA THR A 37 -5.43 3.84 -13.03
C THR A 37 -5.30 5.35 -13.03
N GLN A 38 -5.68 5.98 -11.94
CA GLN A 38 -5.50 7.42 -11.69
C GLN A 38 -5.11 7.63 -10.24
N VAL A 39 -4.18 8.55 -10.05
CA VAL A 39 -3.78 9.03 -8.72
C VAL A 39 -3.74 10.55 -8.76
N ASN A 40 -4.43 11.17 -7.82
CA ASN A 40 -4.42 12.61 -7.64
C ASN A 40 -3.62 12.97 -6.39
N GLY A 41 -2.83 14.02 -6.50
CA GLY A 41 -2.01 14.46 -5.38
C GLY A 41 -2.75 15.34 -4.37
N PRO A 42 -2.18 15.50 -3.19
CA PRO A 42 -0.82 15.05 -2.85
C PRO A 42 -0.75 13.51 -2.75
N ALA A 43 0.26 12.92 -3.35
CA ALA A 43 0.36 11.45 -3.43
C ALA A 43 1.80 10.94 -3.47
N VAL A 44 1.95 9.70 -3.03
CA VAL A 44 3.16 8.89 -3.21
C VAL A 44 2.78 7.63 -3.98
N ILE A 45 3.44 7.38 -5.09
CA ILE A 45 3.19 6.19 -5.91
C ILE A 45 4.44 5.32 -5.89
N LEU A 46 4.31 4.10 -5.39
CA LEU A 46 5.34 3.07 -5.47
C LEU A 46 5.04 2.14 -6.64
N PHE A 47 5.92 2.15 -7.63
CA PHE A 47 5.96 1.12 -8.67
C PHE A 47 6.88 0.01 -8.18
N ARG A 48 6.28 -1.12 -7.85
CA ARG A 48 6.93 -2.20 -7.12
C ARG A 48 7.90 -2.98 -8.01
N GLY A 49 9.02 -3.37 -7.42
CA GLY A 49 9.96 -4.28 -8.04
C GLY A 49 9.64 -5.76 -7.72
N ASP A 50 10.66 -6.59 -7.77
CA ASP A 50 10.56 -8.00 -7.40
C ASP A 50 10.40 -8.20 -5.87
N ASN A 51 10.43 -9.44 -5.41
CA ASN A 51 10.33 -9.78 -4.00
C ASN A 51 11.71 -9.94 -3.31
N SER A 52 12.76 -9.33 -3.85
CA SER A 52 14.06 -9.31 -3.21
C SER A 52 14.01 -8.63 -1.84
N PRO A 53 14.91 -8.96 -0.90
CA PRO A 53 14.95 -8.31 0.41
C PRO A 53 15.08 -6.79 0.33
N SER A 54 15.83 -6.29 -0.65
CA SER A 54 16.02 -4.85 -0.88
C SER A 54 14.72 -4.17 -1.33
N CYS A 55 13.99 -4.77 -2.28
CA CYS A 55 12.67 -4.29 -2.70
C CYS A 55 11.65 -4.34 -1.57
N GLN A 56 11.65 -5.39 -0.76
CA GLN A 56 10.78 -5.49 0.41
C GLN A 56 11.04 -4.38 1.42
N THR A 57 12.30 -3.96 1.59
CA THR A 57 12.63 -2.80 2.43
C THR A 57 12.01 -1.52 1.89
N ILE A 58 12.08 -1.29 0.58
CA ILE A 58 11.42 -0.14 -0.07
C ILE A 58 9.90 -0.19 0.16
N HIS A 59 9.26 -1.35 -0.05
CA HIS A 59 7.83 -1.52 0.18
C HIS A 59 7.45 -1.20 1.63
N ARG A 60 8.20 -1.70 2.59
CA ARG A 60 7.97 -1.47 4.01
C ARG A 60 8.07 0.02 4.38
N LEU A 61 9.07 0.73 3.87
CA LEU A 61 9.23 2.17 4.13
C LEU A 61 8.01 2.96 3.65
N VAL A 62 7.48 2.63 2.47
CA VAL A 62 6.27 3.26 1.93
C VAL A 62 5.04 2.86 2.74
N ASP A 63 4.90 1.61 3.14
CA ASP A 63 3.79 1.13 3.99
C ASP A 63 3.77 1.85 5.35
N GLU A 64 4.91 2.00 5.98
CA GLU A 64 5.04 2.72 7.25
C GLU A 64 4.66 4.20 7.11
N ALA A 65 5.07 4.84 6.03
CA ALA A 65 4.68 6.22 5.73
C ALA A 65 3.17 6.33 5.46
N ALA A 66 2.59 5.38 4.74
CA ALA A 66 1.15 5.30 4.50
C ALA A 66 0.35 5.16 5.79
N ALA A 67 0.85 4.37 6.74
CA ALA A 67 0.22 4.22 8.05
C ALA A 67 0.21 5.54 8.85
N ARG A 68 1.25 6.37 8.71
CA ARG A 68 1.37 7.65 9.42
C ARG A 68 0.61 8.79 8.72
N ARG A 69 0.61 8.83 7.40
CA ARG A 69 0.16 9.98 6.60
C ARG A 69 -0.97 9.68 5.62
N GLY A 70 -1.50 8.47 5.61
CA GLY A 70 -2.51 8.03 4.65
C GLY A 70 -3.84 8.77 4.69
N LYS A 71 -4.10 9.60 5.72
CA LYS A 71 -5.28 10.46 5.79
C LYS A 71 -5.13 11.77 5.01
N GLN A 72 -3.90 12.24 4.83
CA GLN A 72 -3.58 13.52 4.19
C GLN A 72 -3.01 13.34 2.79
N ILE A 73 -2.36 12.23 2.56
CA ILE A 73 -1.60 11.91 1.35
C ILE A 73 -2.10 10.58 0.82
N GLN A 74 -2.39 10.52 -0.46
CA GLN A 74 -2.74 9.26 -1.12
C GLN A 74 -1.48 8.43 -1.33
N PHE A 75 -1.49 7.18 -0.88
CA PHE A 75 -0.42 6.21 -1.14
C PHE A 75 -0.96 5.14 -2.08
N ALA A 76 -0.28 4.92 -3.18
CA ALA A 76 -0.62 3.90 -4.15
C ALA A 76 0.58 2.99 -4.41
N GLN A 77 0.36 1.69 -4.47
CA GLN A 77 1.37 0.71 -4.84
C GLN A 77 0.90 -0.07 -6.05
N LEU A 78 1.75 -0.14 -7.05
CA LEU A 78 1.44 -0.72 -8.35
C LEU A 78 2.51 -1.73 -8.75
N ASP A 79 2.06 -2.89 -9.23
CA ASP A 79 2.94 -3.82 -9.92
C ASP A 79 3.09 -3.40 -11.39
N TRP A 80 4.16 -3.85 -12.03
CA TRP A 80 4.35 -3.61 -13.45
C TRP A 80 3.19 -4.21 -14.25
N SER A 81 2.65 -3.40 -15.14
CA SER A 81 1.64 -3.83 -16.11
C SER A 81 1.72 -2.96 -17.35
N ASP A 82 1.81 -3.57 -18.50
CA ASP A 82 1.84 -2.85 -19.78
C ASP A 82 0.55 -2.05 -20.04
N ASP A 83 -0.55 -2.46 -19.40
CA ASP A 83 -1.86 -1.85 -19.56
C ASP A 83 -2.13 -0.70 -18.58
N ASN A 84 -1.31 -0.52 -17.56
CA ASN A 84 -1.54 0.53 -16.58
C ASN A 84 -1.08 1.89 -17.11
N PRO A 85 -2.00 2.87 -17.28
CA PRO A 85 -1.67 4.17 -17.85
C PRO A 85 -0.68 4.98 -17.02
N LEU A 86 -0.55 4.71 -15.71
CA LEU A 86 0.39 5.41 -14.83
C LEU A 86 1.84 5.09 -15.17
N ILE A 87 2.12 3.89 -15.63
CA ILE A 87 3.45 3.48 -16.10
C ILE A 87 3.93 4.38 -17.25
N LYS A 88 3.05 4.63 -18.21
CA LYS A 88 3.33 5.51 -19.36
C LYS A 88 3.34 6.98 -18.96
N LYS A 89 2.36 7.41 -18.15
CA LYS A 89 2.21 8.80 -17.72
C LYS A 89 3.46 9.30 -17.00
N TYR A 90 4.04 8.48 -16.11
CA TYR A 90 5.23 8.86 -15.34
C TYR A 90 6.53 8.33 -15.94
N GLN A 91 6.47 7.73 -17.12
CA GLN A 91 7.66 7.22 -17.83
C GLN A 91 8.51 6.30 -16.94
N ILE A 92 7.88 5.29 -16.39
CA ILE A 92 8.55 4.34 -15.49
C ILE A 92 9.34 3.33 -16.33
N HIS A 93 10.66 3.32 -16.17
CA HIS A 93 11.58 2.44 -16.90
C HIS A 93 12.32 1.47 -15.98
N PHE A 94 12.36 1.77 -14.68
CA PHE A 94 13.08 0.98 -13.69
C PHE A 94 12.19 0.70 -12.49
N LEU A 95 12.41 -0.43 -11.84
CA LEU A 95 11.70 -0.85 -10.64
C LEU A 95 12.69 -1.22 -9.54
N PRO A 96 12.40 -0.91 -8.28
CA PRO A 96 11.29 -0.08 -7.83
C PRO A 96 11.52 1.41 -8.11
N THR A 97 10.44 2.14 -8.32
CA THR A 97 10.45 3.61 -8.44
C THR A 97 9.37 4.20 -7.54
N VAL A 98 9.71 5.22 -6.77
CA VAL A 98 8.77 5.99 -5.95
C VAL A 98 8.64 7.39 -6.54
N VAL A 99 7.41 7.79 -6.86
CA VAL A 99 7.07 9.09 -7.43
C VAL A 99 6.31 9.92 -6.40
N PHE A 100 6.70 11.17 -6.23
CA PHE A 100 6.06 12.13 -5.32
C PHE A 100 5.29 13.16 -6.12
N LEU A 101 3.99 13.33 -5.80
CA LEU A 101 3.10 14.30 -6.42
C LEU A 101 2.67 15.37 -5.41
N ASP A 102 2.67 16.63 -5.83
CA ASP A 102 2.16 17.74 -5.03
C ASP A 102 0.61 17.82 -5.05
N LYS A 103 0.06 18.87 -4.44
CA LYS A 103 -1.40 19.10 -4.38
C LYS A 103 -2.04 19.27 -5.76
N GLN A 104 -1.27 19.69 -6.77
CA GLN A 104 -1.73 19.86 -8.15
C GLN A 104 -1.50 18.59 -8.99
N SER A 105 -1.15 17.47 -8.35
CA SER A 105 -0.82 16.21 -9.03
C SER A 105 0.41 16.28 -9.94
N LYS A 106 1.28 17.25 -9.68
CA LYS A 106 2.53 17.42 -10.41
C LYS A 106 3.65 16.64 -9.73
N GLU A 107 4.45 15.94 -10.52
CA GLU A 107 5.63 15.25 -10.00
C GLU A 107 6.67 16.26 -9.51
N VAL A 108 7.01 16.18 -8.23
CA VAL A 108 8.03 17.03 -7.58
C VAL A 108 9.31 16.29 -7.24
N GLY A 109 9.32 14.98 -7.39
CA GLY A 109 10.49 14.16 -7.17
C GLY A 109 10.24 12.69 -7.45
N ARG A 110 11.33 11.96 -7.65
CA ARG A 110 11.29 10.49 -7.73
C ARG A 110 12.55 9.89 -7.17
N ILE A 111 12.42 8.68 -6.68
CA ILE A 111 13.53 7.89 -6.16
C ILE A 111 13.49 6.54 -6.86
N VAL A 112 14.58 6.18 -7.50
CA VAL A 112 14.71 4.98 -8.33
C VAL A 112 15.74 4.05 -7.72
N GLY A 113 15.40 2.76 -7.60
CA GLY A 113 16.30 1.72 -7.16
C GLY A 113 16.06 1.23 -5.74
N GLU A 114 16.93 0.36 -5.27
CA GLU A 114 16.76 -0.39 -4.03
C GLU A 114 18.04 -0.50 -3.18
N SER A 115 19.12 0.14 -3.59
CA SER A 115 20.40 0.09 -2.85
C SER A 115 20.27 0.68 -1.44
N PRO A 116 21.19 0.36 -0.51
CA PRO A 116 21.15 0.95 0.83
C PRO A 116 21.14 2.50 0.82
N ALA A 117 21.85 3.12 -0.10
CA ALA A 117 21.83 4.57 -0.27
C ALA A 117 20.45 5.09 -0.71
N VAL A 118 19.79 4.36 -1.61
CA VAL A 118 18.41 4.66 -2.05
C VAL A 118 17.43 4.49 -0.91
N GLN A 119 17.53 3.42 -0.13
CA GLN A 119 16.69 3.18 1.05
C GLN A 119 16.81 4.33 2.06
N GLN A 120 18.01 4.79 2.33
CA GLN A 120 18.25 5.93 3.22
C GLN A 120 17.65 7.22 2.67
N LYS A 121 17.84 7.49 1.38
CA LYS A 121 17.27 8.66 0.71
C LYS A 121 15.75 8.63 0.75
N LEU A 122 15.14 7.48 0.51
CA LEU A 122 13.69 7.31 0.61
C LEU A 122 13.17 7.52 2.02
N ALA A 123 13.84 6.96 3.02
CA ALA A 123 13.47 7.14 4.42
C ALA A 123 13.50 8.63 4.82
N GLN A 124 14.50 9.37 4.39
CA GLN A 124 14.59 10.82 4.62
C GLN A 124 13.48 11.59 3.91
N ALA A 125 13.21 11.27 2.65
CA ALA A 125 12.14 11.92 1.89
C ALA A 125 10.76 11.67 2.51
N LEU A 126 10.49 10.45 2.99
CA LEU A 126 9.24 10.11 3.66
C LEU A 126 9.11 10.74 5.06
N ALA A 127 10.22 10.94 5.76
CA ALA A 127 10.23 11.65 7.05
C ALA A 127 9.89 13.14 6.90
N HIS A 128 10.25 13.76 5.76
CA HIS A 128 10.01 15.17 5.45
C HIS A 128 8.98 15.36 4.33
N ILE A 129 8.06 14.43 4.19
CA ILE A 129 7.12 14.39 3.06
C ILE A 129 6.21 15.63 3.00
N ASP A 130 5.87 16.20 4.14
CA ASP A 130 5.03 17.39 4.21
C ASP A 130 5.71 18.60 3.54
N GLU A 131 7.01 18.74 3.70
CA GLU A 131 7.80 19.79 3.07
C GLU A 131 7.94 19.58 1.57
N LEU A 132 7.92 18.33 1.13
CA LEU A 132 8.10 17.96 -0.28
C LEU A 132 6.83 18.13 -1.11
N ILE A 133 5.68 17.75 -0.58
CA ILE A 133 4.44 17.61 -1.36
C ILE A 133 3.24 18.41 -0.85
N LEU A 134 3.29 18.98 0.35
CA LEU A 134 2.19 19.77 0.92
C LEU A 134 2.40 21.27 0.87
N GLN A 135 3.45 21.75 0.23
CA GLN A 135 3.71 23.19 0.03
C GLN A 135 2.75 23.84 -0.96
#